data_df78dbef1bd9d23aa3595eb09796b5b4
#
_entry.id   df78dbef1bd9d23aa3595eb09796b5b4
#
_cell.length_a   1.000
_cell.length_b   1.000
_cell.length_c   1.000
_cell.angle_alpha   90.00
_cell.angle_beta   90.00
_cell.angle_gamma   90.00
#
_symmetry.space_group_name_H-M   'P 1'
#
loop_
_entity.id
_entity.type
_entity.pdbx_description
1 polymer ?
#
loop_
_entity_poly.entity_id
_entity_poly.type
_entity_poly.pdbx_seq_one_letter_code
_entity_poly.pdbx_strand_id
1 'polypeptide(L)'
;MNLLDRIKHYEYLHIVFWLIKDSCWMLTLKVFGTIMIVPTIGLAIIIVYHTRKSKDMFINLAILCWITANSLWMFVEFFNHLEYKYWASIPFSLGFVFVGIFYYKILSKENSTI
;
A
#
# COMPACT_ATOMS: atom_id res chain seq x y z
N MET A 1 24.32 3.16 6.33
CA MET A 1 23.08 2.41 6.54
C MET A 1 23.02 1.26 5.54
N ASN A 2 22.92 0.02 5.98
CA ASN A 2 22.85 -1.12 5.06
C ASN A 2 21.45 -1.20 4.41
N LEU A 3 21.29 -2.13 3.46
CA LEU A 3 20.05 -2.26 2.71
C LEU A 3 18.84 -2.55 3.61
N LEU A 4 19.04 -3.44 4.58
CA LEU A 4 17.96 -3.81 5.50
C LEU A 4 17.50 -2.62 6.33
N ASP A 5 18.45 -1.82 6.84
CA ASP A 5 18.11 -0.62 7.60
C ASP A 5 17.40 0.41 6.74
N ARG A 6 17.80 0.54 5.47
CA ARG A 6 17.11 1.45 4.54
C ARG A 6 15.67 1.04 4.31
N ILE A 7 15.43 -0.26 4.13
CA ILE A 7 14.08 -0.77 3.91
C ILE A 7 13.22 -0.48 5.14
N LYS A 8 13.74 -0.74 6.34
CA LYS A 8 13.00 -0.45 7.57
C LYS A 8 12.71 1.03 7.72
N HIS A 9 13.68 1.89 7.37
CA HIS A 9 13.47 3.34 7.41
C HIS A 9 12.32 3.76 6.47
N TYR A 10 12.30 3.22 5.25
CA TYR A 10 11.24 3.50 4.31
C TYR A 10 9.89 3.02 4.82
N GLU A 11 9.84 1.85 5.46
CA GLU A 11 8.61 1.31 6.03
C GLU A 11 8.07 2.21 7.14
N TYR A 12 8.93 2.68 8.03
CA TYR A 12 8.52 3.58 9.12
C TYR A 12 8.03 4.91 8.57
N LEU A 13 8.75 5.47 7.61
CA LEU A 13 8.37 6.73 6.98
C LEU A 13 7.06 6.58 6.23
N HIS A 14 6.86 5.45 5.59
CA HIS A 14 5.62 5.15 4.89
C HIS A 14 4.41 5.15 5.84
N ILE A 15 4.58 4.57 7.02
CA ILE A 15 3.52 4.57 8.03
C ILE A 15 3.19 6.00 8.45
N VAL A 16 4.20 6.86 8.63
CA VAL A 16 3.97 8.26 8.98
C VAL A 16 3.16 8.97 7.89
N PHE A 17 3.56 8.81 6.62
CA PHE A 17 2.85 9.43 5.52
C PHE A 17 1.42 8.91 5.40
N TRP A 18 1.23 7.63 5.57
CA TRP A 18 -0.08 7.00 5.53
C TRP A 18 -0.98 7.55 6.64
N LEU A 19 -0.45 7.66 7.86
CA LEU A 19 -1.22 8.19 8.98
C LEU A 19 -1.62 9.65 8.75
N ILE A 20 -0.71 10.46 8.19
CA ILE A 20 -1.00 11.85 7.86
C ILE A 20 -2.09 11.91 6.79
N LYS A 21 -1.97 11.11 5.75
CA LYS A 21 -2.96 11.07 4.67
C LYS A 21 -4.34 10.71 5.19
N ASP A 22 -4.44 9.65 6.00
CA ASP A 22 -5.71 9.18 6.51
C ASP A 22 -6.30 10.17 7.53
N SER A 23 -5.46 10.84 8.30
CA SER A 23 -5.92 11.91 9.20
C SER A 23 -6.50 13.07 8.41
N CYS A 24 -5.88 13.44 7.28
CA CYS A 24 -6.41 14.46 6.39
C CYS A 24 -7.77 14.04 5.83
N TRP A 25 -7.94 12.77 5.50
CA TRP A 25 -9.22 12.24 5.04
C TRP A 25 -10.29 12.39 6.14
N MET A 26 -9.97 11.97 7.37
CA MET A 26 -10.90 12.07 8.50
C MET A 26 -11.33 13.51 8.76
N LEU A 27 -10.39 14.45 8.65
CA LEU A 27 -10.65 15.86 8.89
C LEU A 27 -11.17 16.61 7.65
N THR A 28 -11.38 15.89 6.55
CA THR A 28 -11.83 16.45 5.26
C THR A 28 -10.94 17.56 4.73
N LEU A 29 -9.63 17.44 4.96
CA LEU A 29 -8.62 18.36 4.42
C LEU A 29 -8.29 17.93 2.98
N LYS A 30 -9.13 18.34 2.03
CA LYS A 30 -9.09 17.82 0.65
C LYS A 30 -7.75 18.04 -0.04
N VAL A 31 -7.20 19.24 0.06
CA VAL A 31 -5.96 19.59 -0.64
C VAL A 31 -4.79 18.84 -0.05
N PHE A 32 -4.61 18.89 1.27
CA PHE A 32 -3.50 18.22 1.93
C PHE A 32 -3.58 16.71 1.79
N GLY A 33 -4.80 16.12 1.91
CA GLY A 33 -4.98 14.69 1.72
C GLY A 33 -4.61 14.25 0.31
N THR A 34 -5.03 15.01 -0.69
CA THR A 34 -4.72 14.72 -2.09
C THR A 34 -3.22 14.81 -2.35
N ILE A 35 -2.57 15.84 -1.80
CA ILE A 35 -1.12 16.01 -1.95
C ILE A 35 -0.38 14.82 -1.31
N MET A 36 -0.84 14.35 -0.16
CA MET A 36 -0.19 13.25 0.55
C MET A 36 -0.31 11.90 -0.17
N ILE A 37 -1.22 11.77 -1.13
CA ILE A 37 -1.32 10.55 -1.94
C ILE A 37 0.00 10.29 -2.68
N VAL A 38 0.60 11.34 -3.25
CA VAL A 38 1.81 11.21 -4.07
C VAL A 38 2.97 10.61 -3.28
N PRO A 39 3.41 11.19 -2.14
CA PRO A 39 4.52 10.60 -1.40
C PRO A 39 4.17 9.25 -0.78
N THR A 40 2.92 9.03 -0.41
CA THR A 40 2.51 7.75 0.19
C THR A 40 2.61 6.62 -0.83
N ILE A 41 2.06 6.82 -2.03
CA ILE A 41 2.14 5.81 -3.09
C ILE A 41 3.57 5.67 -3.60
N GLY A 42 4.27 6.80 -3.76
CA GLY A 42 5.67 6.77 -4.21
C GLY A 42 6.54 5.95 -3.28
N LEU A 43 6.39 6.11 -1.97
CA LEU A 43 7.17 5.37 -1.01
C LEU A 43 6.80 3.88 -1.01
N ALA A 44 5.52 3.56 -1.21
CA ALA A 44 5.09 2.17 -1.35
C ALA A 44 5.74 1.51 -2.56
N ILE A 45 5.84 2.22 -3.68
CA ILE A 45 6.51 1.72 -4.88
C ILE A 45 7.99 1.49 -4.61
N ILE A 46 8.66 2.40 -3.91
CA ILE A 46 10.07 2.26 -3.55
C ILE A 46 10.28 1.01 -2.69
N ILE A 47 9.41 0.76 -1.73
CA ILE A 47 9.51 -0.42 -0.87
C ILE A 47 9.34 -1.70 -1.69
N VAL A 48 8.38 -1.73 -2.62
CA VAL A 48 8.21 -2.89 -3.52
C VAL A 48 9.48 -3.12 -4.33
N TYR A 49 10.05 -2.06 -4.87
CA TYR A 49 11.27 -2.16 -5.68
C TYR A 49 12.41 -2.76 -4.88
N HIS A 50 12.62 -2.31 -3.64
CA HIS A 50 13.72 -2.80 -2.80
C HIS A 50 13.50 -4.23 -2.28
N THR A 51 12.27 -4.72 -2.33
CA THR A 51 11.94 -6.08 -1.86
C THR A 51 11.59 -7.03 -3.01
N ARG A 52 11.84 -6.62 -4.26
CA ARG A 52 11.40 -7.37 -5.44
C ARG A 52 12.01 -8.76 -5.56
N LYS A 53 13.15 -9.00 -4.92
CA LYS A 53 13.82 -10.31 -4.97
C LYS A 53 13.52 -11.17 -3.76
N SER A 54 12.70 -10.69 -2.84
CA SER A 54 12.34 -11.44 -1.64
C SER A 54 10.85 -11.79 -1.68
N LYS A 55 10.46 -12.73 -0.81
CA LYS A 55 9.05 -13.10 -0.68
C LYS A 55 8.20 -11.94 -0.14
N ASP A 56 8.82 -10.98 0.54
CA ASP A 56 8.12 -9.83 1.08
C ASP A 56 7.59 -8.90 -0.03
N MET A 57 8.07 -9.07 -1.26
CA MET A 57 7.55 -8.31 -2.38
C MET A 57 6.03 -8.46 -2.52
N PHE A 58 5.51 -9.67 -2.33
CA PHE A 58 4.07 -9.90 -2.52
C PHE A 58 3.22 -9.22 -1.46
N ILE A 59 3.67 -9.22 -0.20
CA ILE A 59 2.92 -8.50 0.84
C ILE A 59 3.04 -6.98 0.63
N ASN A 60 4.18 -6.50 0.17
CA ASN A 60 4.36 -5.09 -0.13
C ASN A 60 3.54 -4.67 -1.35
N LEU A 61 3.39 -5.54 -2.35
CA LEU A 61 2.48 -5.29 -3.47
C LEU A 61 1.04 -5.21 -2.99
N ALA A 62 0.64 -6.05 -2.06
CA ALA A 62 -0.70 -6.00 -1.49
C ALA A 62 -0.94 -4.67 -0.77
N ILE A 63 0.04 -4.20 -0.02
CA ILE A 63 -0.04 -2.92 0.67
C ILE A 63 -0.14 -1.78 -0.34
N LEU A 64 0.64 -1.82 -1.41
CA LEU A 64 0.57 -0.82 -2.48
C LEU A 64 -0.82 -0.80 -3.11
N CYS A 65 -1.39 -1.97 -3.41
CA CYS A 65 -2.73 -2.07 -3.98
C CYS A 65 -3.77 -1.49 -3.02
N TRP A 66 -3.66 -1.81 -1.73
CA TRP A 66 -4.59 -1.31 -0.72
C TRP A 66 -4.52 0.22 -0.59
N ILE A 67 -3.30 0.76 -0.51
CA ILE A 67 -3.12 2.21 -0.40
C ILE A 67 -3.63 2.92 -1.66
N THR A 68 -3.40 2.32 -2.83
CA THR A 68 -3.91 2.88 -4.09
C THR A 68 -5.45 2.90 -4.07
N ALA A 69 -6.07 1.81 -3.62
CA ALA A 69 -7.53 1.73 -3.53
C ALA A 69 -8.09 2.77 -2.56
N ASN A 70 -7.48 2.90 -1.39
CA ASN A 70 -7.89 3.87 -0.40
C ASN A 70 -7.70 5.30 -0.89
N SER A 71 -6.61 5.55 -1.58
CA SER A 71 -6.33 6.88 -2.12
C SER A 71 -7.32 7.26 -3.21
N LEU A 72 -7.66 6.31 -4.07
CA LEU A 72 -8.65 6.53 -5.11
C LEU A 72 -10.03 6.80 -4.49
N TRP A 73 -10.41 6.01 -3.49
CA TRP A 73 -11.69 6.21 -2.80
C TRP A 73 -11.72 7.59 -2.12
N MET A 74 -10.66 7.95 -1.41
CA MET A 74 -10.56 9.26 -0.76
C MET A 74 -10.70 10.39 -1.79
N PHE A 75 -10.02 10.26 -2.94
CA PHE A 75 -10.06 11.27 -3.98
C PHE A 75 -11.47 11.46 -4.53
N VAL A 76 -12.16 10.35 -4.87
CA VAL A 76 -13.51 10.47 -5.43
C VAL A 76 -14.50 10.99 -4.39
N GLU A 77 -14.31 10.66 -3.13
CA GLU A 77 -15.15 11.16 -2.06
C GLU A 77 -14.95 12.65 -1.84
N PHE A 78 -13.70 13.13 -1.85
CA PHE A 78 -13.41 14.55 -1.68
C PHE A 78 -14.00 15.40 -2.80
N PHE A 79 -14.07 14.88 -4.01
CA PHE A 79 -14.52 15.65 -5.17
C PHE A 79 -15.95 15.26 -5.59
N ASN A 80 -16.68 14.58 -4.70
CA ASN A 80 -18.08 14.23 -4.90
C ASN A 80 -18.36 13.37 -6.13
N HIS A 81 -17.41 12.50 -6.46
CA HIS A 81 -17.53 11.56 -7.58
C HIS A 81 -17.67 10.14 -7.08
N LEU A 82 -18.57 9.92 -6.12
CA LEU A 82 -18.76 8.61 -5.48
C LEU A 82 -19.13 7.50 -6.45
N GLU A 83 -19.68 7.85 -7.63
CA GLU A 83 -19.99 6.87 -8.66
C GLU A 83 -18.75 6.13 -9.16
N TYR A 84 -17.55 6.72 -8.97
CA TYR A 84 -16.29 6.10 -9.36
C TYR A 84 -15.65 5.25 -8.27
N LYS A 85 -16.27 5.13 -7.08
CA LYS A 85 -15.67 4.38 -5.99
C LYS A 85 -15.47 2.90 -6.32
N TYR A 86 -16.28 2.36 -7.23
CA TYR A 86 -16.17 0.96 -7.62
C TYR A 86 -14.86 0.67 -8.36
N TRP A 87 -14.20 1.67 -8.91
CA TRP A 87 -12.88 1.50 -9.51
C TRP A 87 -11.85 1.08 -8.47
N ALA A 88 -12.06 1.45 -7.19
CA ALA A 88 -11.17 1.04 -6.11
C ALA A 88 -11.25 -0.48 -5.85
N SER A 89 -12.34 -1.13 -6.29
CA SER A 89 -12.47 -2.58 -6.11
C SER A 89 -11.41 -3.36 -6.90
N ILE A 90 -10.90 -2.80 -8.00
CA ILE A 90 -9.86 -3.44 -8.80
C ILE A 90 -8.56 -3.60 -8.00
N PRO A 91 -7.95 -2.51 -7.47
CA PRO A 91 -6.74 -2.67 -6.66
C PRO A 91 -7.00 -3.40 -5.34
N PHE A 92 -8.18 -3.29 -4.72
CA PHE A 92 -8.49 -4.09 -3.54
C PHE A 92 -8.46 -5.59 -3.86
N SER A 93 -9.06 -5.99 -4.98
CA SER A 93 -9.09 -7.40 -5.40
C SER A 93 -7.68 -7.91 -5.69
N LEU A 94 -6.86 -7.10 -6.37
CA LEU A 94 -5.46 -7.45 -6.62
C LEU A 94 -4.69 -7.60 -5.31
N GLY A 95 -4.97 -6.76 -4.33
CA GLY A 95 -4.35 -6.85 -3.02
C GLY A 95 -4.63 -8.22 -2.36
N PHE A 96 -5.87 -8.68 -2.42
CA PHE A 96 -6.21 -10.00 -1.89
C PHE A 96 -5.47 -11.11 -2.61
N VAL A 97 -5.31 -11.00 -3.94
CA VAL A 97 -4.56 -12.00 -4.71
C VAL A 97 -3.10 -12.04 -4.25
N PHE A 98 -2.46 -10.89 -4.07
CA PHE A 98 -1.06 -10.84 -3.64
C PHE A 98 -0.90 -11.36 -2.22
N VAL A 99 -1.81 -11.07 -1.31
CA VAL A 99 -1.79 -11.62 0.04
C VAL A 99 -1.91 -13.15 0.00
N GLY A 100 -2.81 -13.65 -0.84
CA GLY A 100 -2.97 -15.09 -1.01
C GLY A 100 -1.70 -15.76 -1.52
N ILE A 101 -1.05 -15.15 -2.51
CA ILE A 101 0.22 -15.67 -3.05
C ILE A 101 1.30 -15.67 -1.97
N PHE A 102 1.38 -14.59 -1.19
CA PHE A 102 2.38 -14.48 -0.12
C PHE A 102 2.21 -15.60 0.90
N TYR A 103 0.99 -15.79 1.40
CA TYR A 103 0.74 -16.84 2.38
C TYR A 103 0.92 -18.24 1.81
N TYR A 104 0.53 -18.46 0.55
CA TYR A 104 0.74 -19.74 -0.11
C TYR A 104 2.23 -20.09 -0.14
N LYS A 105 3.08 -19.13 -0.49
CA LYS A 105 4.53 -19.35 -0.55
C LYS A 105 5.12 -19.64 0.83
N ILE A 106 4.65 -18.96 1.87
CA ILE A 106 5.11 -19.20 3.23
C ILE A 106 4.72 -20.60 3.69
N LEU A 107 3.46 -20.97 3.52
CA LEU A 107 2.96 -22.27 3.96
C LEU A 107 3.61 -23.42 3.18
N SER A 108 3.81 -23.22 1.87
CA SER A 108 4.48 -24.21 1.05
C SER A 108 5.92 -24.43 1.49
N LYS A 109 6.63 -23.35 1.85
CA LYS A 109 7.99 -23.45 2.34
C LYS A 109 8.05 -24.17 3.70
N GLU A 110 7.11 -23.87 4.60
CA GLU A 110 7.03 -24.56 5.88
C GLU A 110 6.78 -26.06 5.69
N ASN A 111 5.86 -26.40 4.81
CA ASN A 111 5.54 -27.81 4.52
C ASN A 111 6.74 -28.55 3.94
N SER A 112 7.56 -27.86 3.14
CA SER A 112 8.73 -28.48 2.53
C SER A 112 9.88 -28.70 3.51
N THR A 113 9.85 -28.04 4.67
CA THR A 113 10.88 -28.20 5.70
C THR A 113 10.52 -29.29 6.74
N ILE A 114 9.30 -29.78 6.69
CA ILE A 114 8.85 -30.86 7.57
C ILE A 114 9.20 -32.18 6.96
#